data_cba515f2cb122199e000be91d4c277c8
#
_entry.id   cba515f2cb122199e000be91d4c277c8
#
_cell.length_a   1.000
_cell.length_b   1.000
_cell.length_c   1.000
_cell.angle_alpha   90.00
_cell.angle_beta   90.00
_cell.angle_gamma   90.00
#
_symmetry.space_group_name_H-M   'P 1'
#
loop_
_entity.id
_entity.type
_entity.pdbx_description
1 polymer ?
#
loop_
_entity_poly.entity_id
_entity_poly.type
_entity_poly.pdbx_seq_one_letter_code
_entity_poly.pdbx_strand_id
1 'polypeptide(L)'
;YSWIDRHRQRWSEIVRPGQVVLVCDVGGGTTDFTLIHARPDAVDSTRVAFHRIAVGDHLILGGDNLDLALAKHLEAKLGSTPLSARAWDVLLRRCRAVKEEMLGETGPDSLGIHLPGSGAKLLGGGLLVEVTRDEAERVLLDGFFPLVSPSERPVEGASGFREFGLPYAADPRVTTYLGEFLRRAAQGQEAIPAEPTTGMIRPDWLLFNGGVFDSPRIRRRIVEQLELWFAKRPAESRSVANESGKDVSAAWSLGQLEHDRLDLAVARGAAYYGMVRRGHGVRIAAGLARAYYVGLAGSPPRAVCLVPAGTEPGPEVELEREFRLRVGTPIELPIYVSATRTNDSVGAVIDVDPQQLRSLVPIRTVLKVRSGAGVDDVVPARLHARLTEIGTLELGCRQTGDDRSWRLQFDVRSAV
;
A
#
# COMPACT_ATOMS: atom_id res chain seq x y z
N TYR A 1 13.77 -2.91 -5.12
CA TYR A 1 14.89 -3.83 -5.39
C TYR A 1 15.16 -4.01 -6.88
N SER A 2 14.14 -4.27 -7.74
CA SER A 2 14.32 -4.46 -9.18
C SER A 2 15.04 -3.28 -9.86
N TRP A 3 14.68 -2.04 -9.47
CA TRP A 3 15.36 -0.84 -9.96
C TRP A 3 16.82 -0.76 -9.51
N ILE A 4 17.13 -1.09 -8.25
CA ILE A 4 18.49 -1.12 -7.71
C ILE A 4 19.32 -2.21 -8.45
N ASP A 5 18.74 -3.37 -8.70
CA ASP A 5 19.39 -4.47 -9.43
C ASP A 5 19.83 -4.03 -10.84
N ARG A 6 18.95 -3.33 -11.54
CA ARG A 6 19.23 -2.80 -12.87
C ARG A 6 20.33 -1.73 -12.89
N HIS A 7 20.41 -0.91 -11.83
CA HIS A 7 21.33 0.22 -11.73
C HIS A 7 22.49 -0.05 -10.75
N ARG A 8 22.90 -1.30 -10.58
CA ARG A 8 23.87 -1.78 -9.55
C ARG A 8 25.11 -0.89 -9.37
N GLN A 9 25.61 -0.30 -10.45
CA GLN A 9 26.81 0.53 -10.42
C GLN A 9 26.54 2.03 -10.35
N ARG A 10 25.31 2.47 -10.57
CA ARG A 10 24.96 3.88 -10.75
C ARG A 10 23.83 4.39 -9.88
N TRP A 11 23.14 3.53 -9.12
CA TRP A 11 21.98 3.96 -8.33
C TRP A 11 22.34 5.03 -7.29
N SER A 12 23.57 5.02 -6.72
CA SER A 12 24.05 6.00 -5.75
C SER A 12 24.42 7.35 -6.38
N GLU A 13 24.65 7.38 -7.70
CA GLU A 13 24.81 8.63 -8.44
C GLU A 13 23.48 9.31 -8.73
N ILE A 14 22.40 8.50 -8.83
CA ILE A 14 21.05 8.95 -9.15
C ILE A 14 20.34 9.42 -7.87
N VAL A 15 20.26 8.56 -6.85
CA VAL A 15 19.59 8.86 -5.58
C VAL A 15 20.64 9.19 -4.52
N ARG A 16 20.57 10.42 -4.00
CA ARG A 16 21.53 10.96 -3.04
C ARG A 16 20.99 10.92 -1.60
N PRO A 17 21.86 10.97 -0.57
CA PRO A 17 21.44 11.11 0.81
C PRO A 17 20.53 12.33 1.01
N GLY A 18 19.51 12.18 1.84
CA GLY A 18 18.50 13.19 2.14
C GLY A 18 17.28 13.15 1.20
N GLN A 19 17.34 12.43 0.09
CA GLN A 19 16.24 12.37 -0.88
C GLN A 19 15.20 11.31 -0.51
N VAL A 20 13.96 11.57 -0.92
CA VAL A 20 12.80 10.71 -0.71
C VAL A 20 12.32 10.15 -2.03
N VAL A 21 12.15 8.84 -2.09
CA VAL A 21 11.58 8.12 -3.23
C VAL A 21 10.16 7.70 -2.88
N LEU A 22 9.21 8.13 -3.68
CA LEU A 22 7.83 7.63 -3.68
C LEU A 22 7.74 6.46 -4.65
N VAL A 23 7.30 5.31 -4.16
CA VAL A 23 6.94 4.15 -4.99
C VAL A 23 5.42 4.12 -5.09
N CYS A 24 4.90 4.18 -6.32
CA CYS A 24 3.51 3.98 -6.64
C CYS A 24 3.37 2.63 -7.34
N ASP A 25 2.65 1.69 -6.73
CA ASP A 25 2.37 0.37 -7.29
C ASP A 25 0.87 0.24 -7.51
N VAL A 26 0.43 0.21 -8.78
CA VAL A 26 -0.97 0.00 -9.16
C VAL A 26 -1.04 -1.21 -10.07
N GLY A 27 -1.42 -2.33 -9.46
CA GLY A 27 -1.59 -3.62 -10.14
C GLY A 27 -2.98 -3.80 -10.75
N GLY A 28 -3.31 -5.05 -11.09
CA GLY A 28 -4.64 -5.40 -11.58
C GLY A 28 -5.72 -5.20 -10.53
N GLY A 29 -5.48 -5.63 -9.28
CA GLY A 29 -6.49 -5.59 -8.22
C GLY A 29 -6.21 -4.62 -7.08
N THR A 30 -4.98 -4.10 -6.95
CA THR A 30 -4.55 -3.36 -5.76
C THR A 30 -3.69 -2.14 -6.08
N THR A 31 -3.71 -1.19 -5.13
CA THR A 31 -2.83 -0.02 -5.12
C THR A 31 -2.08 0.04 -3.80
N ASP A 32 -0.78 0.22 -3.89
CA ASP A 32 0.13 0.32 -2.76
C ASP A 32 1.07 1.53 -2.93
N PHE A 33 1.27 2.30 -1.85
CA PHE A 33 2.22 3.41 -1.81
C PHE A 33 3.30 3.14 -0.77
N THR A 34 4.54 3.51 -1.11
CA THR A 34 5.67 3.36 -0.18
C THR A 34 6.58 4.57 -0.30
N LEU A 35 7.04 5.10 0.84
CA LEU A 35 8.11 6.10 0.89
C LEU A 35 9.40 5.47 1.39
N ILE A 36 10.47 5.77 0.66
CA ILE A 36 11.84 5.34 0.97
C ILE A 36 12.72 6.57 1.11
N HIS A 37 13.38 6.71 2.24
CA HIS A 37 14.34 7.78 2.50
C HIS A 37 15.76 7.26 2.28
N ALA A 38 16.50 7.95 1.45
CA ALA A 38 17.92 7.71 1.24
C ALA A 38 18.70 8.45 2.35
N ARG A 39 19.45 7.71 3.16
CA ARG A 39 20.26 8.26 4.26
C ARG A 39 21.73 7.95 4.03
N PRO A 40 22.67 8.72 4.62
CA PRO A 40 24.05 8.26 4.72
C PRO A 40 24.10 6.91 5.43
N ASP A 41 24.93 5.99 4.94
CA ASP A 41 25.16 4.73 5.64
C ASP A 41 25.86 4.99 6.99
N ALA A 42 25.51 4.23 8.02
CA ALA A 42 26.04 4.44 9.38
C ALA A 42 27.53 4.09 9.51
N VAL A 43 28.06 3.22 8.65
CA VAL A 43 29.45 2.76 8.67
C VAL A 43 30.31 3.56 7.69
N ASP A 44 29.75 3.89 6.54
CA ASP A 44 30.41 4.64 5.48
C ASP A 44 29.49 5.75 4.96
N SER A 45 29.68 6.95 5.48
CA SER A 45 28.83 8.12 5.13
C SER A 45 28.90 8.51 3.65
N THR A 46 29.82 7.97 2.87
CA THR A 46 29.88 8.14 1.41
C THR A 46 28.90 7.24 0.67
N ARG A 47 28.37 6.23 1.36
CA ARG A 47 27.35 5.32 0.83
C ARG A 47 25.95 5.74 1.23
N VAL A 48 24.98 5.31 0.46
CA VAL A 48 23.56 5.53 0.72
C VAL A 48 22.94 4.26 1.27
N ALA A 49 22.24 4.38 2.39
CA ALA A 49 21.36 3.37 2.94
C ALA A 49 19.90 3.76 2.67
N PHE A 50 19.10 2.82 2.20
CA PHE A 50 17.68 3.03 1.97
C PHE A 50 16.85 2.61 3.18
N HIS A 51 16.00 3.51 3.65
CA HIS A 51 15.08 3.26 4.76
C HIS A 51 13.65 3.43 4.29
N ARG A 52 12.84 2.39 4.40
CA ARG A 52 11.40 2.48 4.19
C ARG A 52 10.78 3.20 5.38
N ILE A 53 10.29 4.41 5.15
CA ILE A 53 9.78 5.29 6.19
C ILE A 53 8.27 5.26 6.35
N ALA A 54 7.53 4.95 5.29
CA ALA A 54 6.09 4.80 5.34
C ALA A 54 5.59 3.76 4.33
N VAL A 55 4.50 3.09 4.68
CA VAL A 55 3.74 2.19 3.79
C VAL A 55 2.28 2.58 3.91
N GLY A 56 1.61 2.76 2.78
CA GLY A 56 0.19 3.06 2.70
C GLY A 56 -0.69 1.88 3.09
N ASP A 57 -1.98 2.15 3.17
CA ASP A 57 -2.97 1.10 3.27
C ASP A 57 -2.99 0.29 1.96
N HIS A 58 -3.19 -1.01 2.07
CA HIS A 58 -3.37 -1.87 0.91
C HIS A 58 -4.78 -1.66 0.37
N LEU A 59 -4.90 -0.92 -0.73
CA LEU A 59 -6.19 -0.58 -1.31
C LEU A 59 -6.61 -1.67 -2.31
N ILE A 60 -7.80 -2.24 -2.16
CA ILE A 60 -8.40 -3.09 -3.19
C ILE A 60 -8.99 -2.18 -4.26
N LEU A 61 -8.12 -1.64 -5.08
CA LEU A 61 -8.39 -0.69 -6.14
C LEU A 61 -7.27 -0.81 -7.18
N GLY A 62 -7.60 -1.22 -8.40
CA GLY A 62 -6.59 -1.45 -9.44
C GLY A 62 -7.19 -1.50 -10.84
N GLY A 63 -6.44 -2.05 -11.79
CA GLY A 63 -6.80 -2.12 -13.20
C GLY A 63 -8.14 -2.79 -13.47
N ASP A 64 -8.52 -3.80 -12.69
CA ASP A 64 -9.79 -4.50 -12.84
C ASP A 64 -11.00 -3.60 -12.49
N ASN A 65 -10.81 -2.64 -11.57
CA ASN A 65 -11.82 -1.64 -11.25
C ASN A 65 -12.00 -0.64 -12.42
N LEU A 66 -10.90 -0.29 -13.09
CA LEU A 66 -10.95 0.54 -14.29
C LEU A 66 -11.71 -0.17 -15.41
N ASP A 67 -11.42 -1.45 -15.64
CA ASP A 67 -12.09 -2.29 -16.65
C ASP A 67 -13.60 -2.37 -16.37
N LEU A 68 -13.96 -2.59 -15.11
CA LEU A 68 -15.35 -2.66 -14.68
C LEU A 68 -16.09 -1.32 -14.85
N ALA A 69 -15.45 -0.21 -14.51
CA ALA A 69 -16.04 1.11 -14.69
C ALA A 69 -16.30 1.44 -16.17
N LEU A 70 -15.34 1.14 -17.05
CA LEU A 70 -15.51 1.29 -18.48
C LEU A 70 -16.61 0.39 -19.03
N ALA A 71 -16.67 -0.88 -18.59
CA ALA A 71 -17.70 -1.81 -19.01
C ALA A 71 -19.10 -1.34 -18.60
N LYS A 72 -19.27 -0.86 -17.37
CA LYS A 72 -20.56 -0.27 -16.91
C LYS A 72 -20.95 0.98 -17.69
N HIS A 73 -19.98 1.83 -17.99
CA HIS A 73 -20.23 3.02 -18.84
C HIS A 73 -20.75 2.62 -20.23
N LEU A 74 -20.11 1.64 -20.86
CA LEU A 74 -20.48 1.18 -22.20
C LEU A 74 -21.78 0.37 -22.19
N GLU A 75 -22.09 -0.40 -21.14
CA GLU A 75 -23.38 -1.06 -20.98
C GLU A 75 -24.52 -0.04 -20.94
N ALA A 76 -24.33 1.04 -20.19
CA ALA A 76 -25.32 2.13 -20.11
C ALA A 76 -25.58 2.80 -21.49
N LYS A 77 -24.57 2.86 -22.38
CA LYS A 77 -24.74 3.36 -23.77
C LYS A 77 -25.58 2.41 -24.63
N LEU A 78 -25.58 1.12 -24.36
CA LEU A 78 -26.35 0.12 -25.12
C LEU A 78 -27.84 0.13 -24.78
N GLY A 79 -28.26 0.81 -23.74
CA GLY A 79 -29.63 0.98 -23.33
C GLY A 79 -29.97 0.40 -21.95
N SER A 80 -31.24 0.40 -21.59
CA SER A 80 -31.71 0.01 -20.24
C SER A 80 -31.83 -1.50 -20.05
N THR A 81 -31.68 -2.33 -21.08
CA THR A 81 -31.75 -3.78 -20.94
C THR A 81 -30.39 -4.34 -20.57
N PRO A 82 -30.25 -5.00 -19.40
CA PRO A 82 -28.99 -5.59 -19.00
C PRO A 82 -28.47 -6.59 -20.04
N LEU A 83 -27.15 -6.61 -20.22
CA LEU A 83 -26.49 -7.59 -21.06
C LEU A 83 -26.65 -9.00 -20.49
N SER A 84 -26.69 -10.01 -21.34
CA SER A 84 -26.56 -11.39 -20.89
C SER A 84 -25.21 -11.62 -20.23
N ALA A 85 -25.10 -12.56 -19.28
CA ALA A 85 -23.84 -12.88 -18.59
C ALA A 85 -22.69 -13.11 -19.59
N ARG A 86 -22.95 -13.81 -20.70
CA ARG A 86 -21.97 -14.07 -21.75
C ARG A 86 -21.51 -12.77 -22.45
N ALA A 87 -22.45 -11.88 -22.77
CA ALA A 87 -22.13 -10.60 -23.43
C ALA A 87 -21.37 -9.67 -22.47
N TRP A 88 -21.76 -9.67 -21.20
CA TRP A 88 -21.07 -8.94 -20.15
C TRP A 88 -19.61 -9.40 -19.97
N ASP A 89 -19.36 -10.71 -19.89
CA ASP A 89 -17.99 -11.25 -19.78
C ASP A 89 -17.13 -10.89 -20.99
N VAL A 90 -17.72 -10.86 -22.20
CA VAL A 90 -17.02 -10.43 -23.40
C VAL A 90 -16.70 -8.93 -23.31
N LEU A 91 -17.69 -8.11 -22.92
CA LEU A 91 -17.50 -6.66 -22.75
C LEU A 91 -16.36 -6.36 -21.77
N LEU A 92 -16.40 -6.94 -20.59
CA LEU A 92 -15.39 -6.72 -19.53
C LEU A 92 -13.97 -7.07 -20.02
N ARG A 93 -13.79 -8.23 -20.64
CA ARG A 93 -12.49 -8.61 -21.22
C ARG A 93 -12.03 -7.67 -22.34
N ARG A 94 -12.97 -7.17 -23.17
CA ARG A 94 -12.65 -6.20 -24.21
C ARG A 94 -12.31 -4.85 -23.65
N CYS A 95 -12.96 -4.41 -22.58
CA CYS A 95 -12.64 -3.16 -21.90
C CYS A 95 -11.20 -3.11 -21.41
N ARG A 96 -10.63 -4.24 -20.94
CA ARG A 96 -9.21 -4.33 -20.61
C ARG A 96 -8.31 -3.98 -21.77
N ALA A 97 -8.49 -4.64 -22.90
CA ALA A 97 -7.70 -4.37 -24.11
C ALA A 97 -7.90 -2.94 -24.63
N VAL A 98 -9.14 -2.45 -24.61
CA VAL A 98 -9.48 -1.08 -25.03
C VAL A 98 -8.81 -0.04 -24.12
N LYS A 99 -8.83 -0.25 -22.80
CA LYS A 99 -8.13 0.60 -21.82
C LYS A 99 -6.64 0.67 -22.14
N GLU A 100 -5.99 -0.47 -22.31
CA GLU A 100 -4.55 -0.56 -22.59
C GLU A 100 -4.19 0.13 -23.91
N GLU A 101 -4.99 -0.04 -24.96
CA GLU A 101 -4.77 0.54 -26.28
C GLU A 101 -5.04 2.04 -26.28
N MET A 102 -6.18 2.52 -25.75
CA MET A 102 -6.58 3.92 -25.78
C MET A 102 -5.74 4.81 -24.86
N LEU A 103 -5.30 4.28 -23.71
CA LEU A 103 -4.43 5.01 -22.80
C LEU A 103 -2.94 4.80 -23.12
N GLY A 104 -2.63 4.11 -24.20
CA GLY A 104 -1.29 4.02 -24.77
C GLY A 104 -0.84 5.35 -25.40
N GLU A 105 0.43 5.41 -25.82
CA GLU A 105 1.01 6.62 -26.38
C GLU A 105 0.38 7.00 -27.73
N THR A 106 0.12 6.00 -28.57
CA THR A 106 -0.40 6.16 -29.93
C THR A 106 -1.81 5.58 -30.12
N GLY A 107 -2.58 5.52 -29.03
CA GLY A 107 -3.93 4.94 -29.07
C GLY A 107 -4.86 5.61 -30.09
N PRO A 108 -5.83 4.87 -30.67
CA PRO A 108 -6.78 5.39 -31.65
C PRO A 108 -7.75 6.39 -31.01
N ASP A 109 -8.42 7.19 -31.85
CA ASP A 109 -9.43 8.16 -31.40
C ASP A 109 -10.75 7.48 -31.00
N SER A 110 -11.07 6.31 -31.59
CA SER A 110 -12.21 5.49 -31.21
C SER A 110 -11.96 3.99 -31.45
N LEU A 111 -12.64 3.14 -30.70
CA LEU A 111 -12.64 1.69 -30.86
C LEU A 111 -14.06 1.11 -30.79
N GLY A 112 -14.35 0.20 -31.69
CA GLY A 112 -15.61 -0.56 -31.70
C GLY A 112 -15.48 -1.91 -30.99
N ILE A 113 -16.40 -2.19 -30.07
CA ILE A 113 -16.49 -3.47 -29.37
C ILE A 113 -17.70 -4.24 -29.90
N HIS A 114 -17.44 -5.40 -30.52
CA HIS A 114 -18.47 -6.32 -30.96
C HIS A 114 -18.85 -7.29 -29.85
N LEU A 115 -20.13 -7.31 -29.50
CA LEU A 115 -20.69 -8.22 -28.49
C LEU A 115 -21.57 -9.27 -29.16
N PRO A 116 -21.59 -10.50 -28.62
CA PRO A 116 -22.46 -11.53 -29.13
C PRO A 116 -23.93 -11.19 -28.87
N GLY A 117 -24.78 -11.39 -29.88
CA GLY A 117 -26.22 -11.21 -29.71
C GLY A 117 -26.87 -12.36 -28.91
N SER A 118 -28.05 -12.10 -28.39
CA SER A 118 -28.82 -13.06 -27.57
C SER A 118 -29.66 -14.07 -28.33
N GLY A 119 -29.55 -14.14 -29.68
CA GLY A 119 -30.40 -14.98 -30.52
C GLY A 119 -29.71 -16.17 -31.16
N ALA A 120 -30.50 -17.25 -31.47
CA ALA A 120 -30.06 -18.44 -32.20
C ALA A 120 -29.85 -18.21 -33.70
N LYS A 121 -29.90 -16.96 -34.18
CA LYS A 121 -29.75 -16.66 -35.60
C LYS A 121 -28.26 -16.63 -35.98
N LEU A 122 -27.92 -17.42 -37.00
CA LEU A 122 -26.55 -17.56 -37.52
C LEU A 122 -25.99 -16.25 -38.18
N LEU A 123 -26.86 -15.34 -38.56
CA LEU A 123 -26.53 -14.06 -39.19
C LEU A 123 -27.36 -12.93 -38.56
N GLY A 124 -26.70 -11.95 -37.99
CA GLY A 124 -27.31 -10.68 -37.58
C GLY A 124 -27.91 -10.67 -36.18
N GLY A 125 -27.13 -10.42 -35.19
CA GLY A 125 -27.60 -10.23 -33.80
C GLY A 125 -26.51 -9.75 -32.85
N GLY A 126 -25.35 -9.37 -33.38
CA GLY A 126 -24.29 -8.75 -32.58
C GLY A 126 -24.62 -7.30 -32.25
N LEU A 127 -24.23 -6.87 -31.05
CA LEU A 127 -24.27 -5.47 -30.67
C LEU A 127 -22.88 -4.86 -30.94
N LEU A 128 -22.85 -3.63 -31.41
CA LEU A 128 -21.64 -2.83 -31.54
C LEU A 128 -21.75 -1.65 -30.59
N VAL A 129 -20.78 -1.48 -29.73
CA VAL A 129 -20.61 -0.27 -28.93
C VAL A 129 -19.28 0.37 -29.26
N GLU A 130 -19.31 1.65 -29.55
CA GLU A 130 -18.12 2.45 -29.80
C GLU A 130 -17.75 3.21 -28.53
N VAL A 131 -16.46 3.28 -28.25
CA VAL A 131 -15.87 4.11 -27.20
C VAL A 131 -14.87 5.07 -27.85
N THR A 132 -14.98 6.34 -27.51
CA THR A 132 -14.02 7.36 -27.94
C THR A 132 -12.92 7.51 -26.88
N ARG A 133 -11.77 8.07 -27.29
CA ARG A 133 -10.67 8.37 -26.39
C ARG A 133 -11.11 9.32 -25.28
N ASP A 134 -11.84 10.37 -25.59
CA ASP A 134 -12.36 11.33 -24.61
C ASP A 134 -13.28 10.66 -23.58
N GLU A 135 -14.09 9.70 -24.00
CA GLU A 135 -14.92 8.92 -23.06
C GLU A 135 -14.06 8.04 -22.15
N ALA A 136 -13.07 7.34 -22.72
CA ALA A 136 -12.16 6.51 -21.96
C ALA A 136 -11.35 7.35 -20.95
N GLU A 137 -10.81 8.49 -21.36
CA GLU A 137 -10.09 9.41 -20.47
C GLU A 137 -11.00 9.94 -19.36
N ARG A 138 -12.20 10.37 -19.66
CA ARG A 138 -13.16 10.86 -18.66
C ARG A 138 -13.49 9.79 -17.63
N VAL A 139 -13.75 8.56 -18.05
CA VAL A 139 -14.10 7.47 -17.14
C VAL A 139 -12.89 6.99 -16.34
N LEU A 140 -11.74 6.86 -16.99
CA LEU A 140 -10.57 6.20 -16.41
C LEU A 140 -9.60 7.19 -15.74
N LEU A 141 -9.23 8.29 -16.45
CA LEU A 141 -8.30 9.26 -15.86
C LEU A 141 -9.02 10.19 -14.88
N ASP A 142 -10.14 10.81 -15.28
CA ASP A 142 -10.83 11.74 -14.40
C ASP A 142 -11.65 11.03 -13.31
N GLY A 143 -12.03 9.77 -13.55
CA GLY A 143 -12.72 8.94 -12.55
C GLY A 143 -11.78 8.35 -11.48
N PHE A 144 -10.58 7.92 -11.85
CA PHE A 144 -9.67 7.22 -10.95
C PHE A 144 -8.39 8.00 -10.59
N PHE A 145 -7.98 8.91 -11.44
CA PHE A 145 -6.79 9.74 -11.25
C PHE A 145 -7.09 11.24 -11.46
N PRO A 146 -8.17 11.79 -10.86
CA PRO A 146 -8.44 13.21 -11.00
C PRO A 146 -7.32 14.05 -10.40
N LEU A 147 -7.16 15.28 -10.89
CA LEU A 147 -6.34 16.27 -10.21
C LEU A 147 -7.12 16.79 -8.99
N VAL A 148 -6.56 16.62 -7.81
CA VAL A 148 -7.21 16.95 -6.54
C VAL A 148 -6.39 17.95 -5.74
N SER A 149 -7.07 18.74 -4.91
CA SER A 149 -6.40 19.70 -4.03
C SER A 149 -5.67 18.99 -2.88
N PRO A 150 -4.65 19.63 -2.25
CA PRO A 150 -3.96 19.03 -1.09
C PRO A 150 -4.87 18.78 0.11
N SER A 151 -6.01 19.47 0.19
CA SER A 151 -6.97 19.34 1.29
C SER A 151 -7.99 18.21 1.10
N GLU A 152 -8.13 17.69 -0.12
CA GLU A 152 -9.07 16.61 -0.38
C GLU A 152 -8.72 15.33 0.38
N ARG A 153 -9.75 14.59 0.75
CA ARG A 153 -9.68 13.32 1.49
C ARG A 153 -10.46 12.25 0.74
N PRO A 154 -10.05 10.97 0.85
CA PRO A 154 -10.88 9.89 0.38
C PRO A 154 -12.25 9.92 1.05
N VAL A 155 -13.28 9.58 0.28
CA VAL A 155 -14.64 9.47 0.82
C VAL A 155 -14.70 8.23 1.73
N GLU A 156 -15.13 8.44 2.98
CA GLU A 156 -15.39 7.34 3.91
C GLU A 156 -16.79 6.75 3.65
N GLY A 157 -16.90 5.44 3.69
CA GLY A 157 -18.19 4.77 3.55
C GLY A 157 -18.08 3.40 2.91
N ALA A 158 -19.23 2.74 2.69
CA ALA A 158 -19.28 1.48 1.99
C ALA A 158 -19.10 1.71 0.48
N SER A 159 -18.15 1.03 -0.14
CA SER A 159 -17.98 1.02 -1.59
C SER A 159 -19.26 0.66 -2.31
N GLY A 160 -19.62 1.40 -3.37
CA GLY A 160 -20.69 1.04 -4.29
C GLY A 160 -20.39 -0.24 -5.12
N PHE A 161 -19.13 -0.69 -5.10
CA PHE A 161 -18.66 -1.91 -5.77
C PHE A 161 -18.58 -3.07 -4.77
N ARG A 162 -19.71 -3.61 -4.35
CA ARG A 162 -19.78 -4.83 -3.56
C ARG A 162 -20.03 -6.02 -4.47
N GLU A 163 -18.97 -6.59 -5.01
CA GLU A 163 -19.03 -7.91 -5.63
C GLU A 163 -18.24 -8.89 -4.75
N PHE A 164 -18.88 -10.03 -4.41
CA PHE A 164 -18.25 -11.15 -3.69
C PHE A 164 -17.67 -10.91 -2.30
N GLY A 165 -18.15 -9.92 -1.55
CA GLY A 165 -17.73 -9.72 -0.15
C GLY A 165 -16.31 -9.16 0.03
N LEU A 166 -15.65 -8.72 -1.05
CA LEU A 166 -14.35 -8.05 -0.96
C LEU A 166 -14.53 -6.60 -0.52
N PRO A 167 -13.68 -6.12 0.40
CA PRO A 167 -13.71 -4.73 0.88
C PRO A 167 -13.06 -3.79 -0.12
N TYR A 168 -13.73 -3.51 -1.26
CA TYR A 168 -13.26 -2.52 -2.21
C TYR A 168 -13.12 -1.14 -1.56
N ALA A 169 -12.14 -0.35 -2.01
CA ALA A 169 -12.00 1.03 -1.59
C ALA A 169 -13.30 1.82 -1.86
N ALA A 170 -13.75 2.61 -0.89
CA ALA A 170 -15.00 3.37 -1.00
C ALA A 170 -14.92 4.48 -2.05
N ASP A 171 -13.76 5.12 -2.16
CA ASP A 171 -13.46 6.16 -3.14
C ASP A 171 -12.67 5.53 -4.31
N PRO A 172 -13.10 5.68 -5.57
CA PRO A 172 -12.34 5.16 -6.71
C PRO A 172 -11.09 6.00 -7.04
N ARG A 173 -10.93 7.19 -6.45
CA ARG A 173 -9.90 8.15 -6.80
C ARG A 173 -8.56 7.84 -6.13
N VAL A 174 -7.66 7.19 -6.85
CA VAL A 174 -6.30 6.82 -6.40
C VAL A 174 -5.51 8.04 -5.89
N THR A 175 -5.68 9.20 -6.53
CA THR A 175 -4.97 10.43 -6.18
C THR A 175 -5.36 11.00 -4.81
N THR A 176 -6.60 10.79 -4.33
CA THR A 176 -7.00 11.19 -2.98
C THR A 176 -6.31 10.35 -1.91
N TYR A 177 -6.19 9.04 -2.14
CA TYR A 177 -5.43 8.14 -1.27
C TYR A 177 -3.93 8.44 -1.27
N LEU A 178 -3.37 8.82 -2.42
CA LEU A 178 -1.98 9.27 -2.50
C LEU A 178 -1.75 10.51 -1.63
N GLY A 179 -2.64 11.50 -1.70
CA GLY A 179 -2.58 12.70 -0.87
C GLY A 179 -2.69 12.37 0.62
N GLU A 180 -3.62 11.51 0.99
CA GLU A 180 -3.80 11.06 2.37
C GLU A 180 -2.56 10.30 2.88
N PHE A 181 -1.99 9.42 2.05
CA PHE A 181 -0.76 8.69 2.37
C PHE A 181 0.41 9.63 2.67
N LEU A 182 0.68 10.61 1.78
CA LEU A 182 1.79 11.55 1.96
C LEU A 182 1.62 12.43 3.20
N ARG A 183 0.40 12.74 3.57
CA ARG A 183 0.06 13.53 4.76
C ARG A 183 0.22 12.72 6.05
N ARG A 184 -0.30 11.49 6.08
CA ARG A 184 -0.12 10.59 7.24
C ARG A 184 1.35 10.26 7.47
N ALA A 185 2.10 10.07 6.40
CA ALA A 185 3.54 9.83 6.47
C ALA A 185 4.27 11.01 7.14
N ALA A 186 3.83 12.24 6.91
CA ALA A 186 4.43 13.42 7.52
C ALA A 186 4.24 13.48 9.05
N GLN A 187 3.12 12.97 9.56
CA GLN A 187 2.83 12.98 11.01
C GLN A 187 3.73 12.03 11.82
N GLY A 188 4.29 11.00 11.18
CA GLY A 188 5.13 9.99 11.83
C GLY A 188 6.64 10.19 11.64
N GLN A 189 7.10 11.26 10.99
CA GLN A 189 8.50 11.44 10.60
C GLN A 189 9.05 12.79 11.05
N GLU A 190 9.84 12.80 12.14
CA GLU A 190 10.55 14.01 12.58
C GLU A 190 11.74 14.37 11.67
N ALA A 191 12.34 13.35 11.04
CA ALA A 191 13.55 13.52 10.22
C ALA A 191 13.30 14.10 8.82
N ILE A 192 12.04 14.13 8.36
CA ILE A 192 11.65 14.64 7.05
C ILE A 192 10.53 15.65 7.26
N PRO A 193 10.81 16.95 7.14
CA PRO A 193 9.77 17.96 7.35
C PRO A 193 8.68 17.87 6.29
N ALA A 194 7.44 18.01 6.74
CA ALA A 194 6.32 18.20 5.84
C ALA A 194 6.48 19.51 5.06
N GLU A 195 6.05 19.52 3.81
CA GLU A 195 5.95 20.76 3.03
C GLU A 195 4.92 21.70 3.70
N PRO A 196 5.31 22.94 4.05
CA PRO A 196 4.45 23.82 4.85
C PRO A 196 3.10 24.15 4.23
N THR A 197 3.02 24.20 2.90
CA THR A 197 1.79 24.56 2.16
C THR A 197 0.80 23.41 2.04
N THR A 198 1.27 22.18 2.01
CA THR A 198 0.44 21.00 1.79
C THR A 198 0.29 20.11 3.02
N GLY A 199 1.22 20.21 3.98
CA GLY A 199 1.30 19.30 5.12
C GLY A 199 1.70 17.88 4.77
N MET A 200 2.26 17.66 3.58
CA MET A 200 2.62 16.34 3.04
C MET A 200 4.15 16.17 2.99
N ILE A 201 4.64 14.93 2.98
CA ILE A 201 6.03 14.65 2.58
C ILE A 201 6.16 14.86 1.09
N ARG A 202 7.11 15.70 0.69
CA ARG A 202 7.44 15.95 -0.71
C ARG A 202 8.48 14.94 -1.21
N PRO A 203 8.14 14.11 -2.21
CA PRO A 203 9.12 13.20 -2.83
C PRO A 203 10.06 13.95 -3.78
N ASP A 204 11.30 13.48 -3.88
CA ASP A 204 12.27 13.94 -4.88
C ASP A 204 12.25 13.04 -6.11
N TRP A 205 11.94 11.77 -5.90
CA TRP A 205 11.91 10.74 -6.93
C TRP A 205 10.60 9.97 -6.91
N LEU A 206 10.14 9.59 -8.11
CA LEU A 206 8.97 8.75 -8.32
C LEU A 206 9.39 7.46 -9.04
N LEU A 207 9.00 6.33 -8.47
CA LEU A 207 9.15 5.01 -9.07
C LEU A 207 7.78 4.39 -9.28
N PHE A 208 7.45 4.11 -10.53
CA PHE A 208 6.23 3.40 -10.89
C PHE A 208 6.43 1.90 -10.85
N ASN A 209 5.42 1.16 -10.38
CA ASN A 209 5.31 -0.29 -10.46
C ASN A 209 3.84 -0.69 -10.73
N GLY A 210 3.62 -1.93 -11.19
CA GLY A 210 2.29 -2.44 -11.56
C GLY A 210 1.86 -2.08 -12.98
N GLY A 211 1.10 -2.98 -13.60
CA GLY A 211 0.76 -2.92 -15.03
C GLY A 211 -0.14 -1.75 -15.44
N VAL A 212 -0.83 -1.09 -14.51
CA VAL A 212 -1.62 0.12 -14.81
C VAL A 212 -0.71 1.26 -15.27
N PHE A 213 0.52 1.28 -14.79
CA PHE A 213 1.52 2.28 -15.19
C PHE A 213 2.26 1.95 -16.50
N ASP A 214 1.88 0.88 -17.22
CA ASP A 214 2.28 0.75 -18.62
C ASP A 214 1.67 1.86 -19.48
N SER A 215 0.55 2.45 -19.02
CA SER A 215 -0.05 3.62 -19.63
C SER A 215 0.77 4.91 -19.38
N PRO A 216 1.33 5.54 -20.41
CA PRO A 216 2.06 6.80 -20.27
C PRO A 216 1.13 7.97 -19.86
N ARG A 217 -0.16 7.88 -20.16
CA ARG A 217 -1.15 8.90 -19.79
C ARG A 217 -1.43 8.88 -18.28
N ILE A 218 -1.55 7.68 -17.69
CA ILE A 218 -1.75 7.54 -16.25
C ILE A 218 -0.47 7.99 -15.51
N ARG A 219 0.72 7.60 -15.99
CA ARG A 219 1.99 8.08 -15.39
C ARG A 219 2.05 9.61 -15.41
N ARG A 220 1.76 10.23 -16.56
CA ARG A 220 1.74 11.71 -16.69
C ARG A 220 0.78 12.33 -15.68
N ARG A 221 -0.42 11.78 -15.50
CA ARG A 221 -1.43 12.31 -14.57
C ARG A 221 -0.95 12.27 -13.11
N ILE A 222 -0.23 11.24 -12.69
CA ILE A 222 0.38 11.19 -11.34
C ILE A 222 1.50 12.23 -11.21
N VAL A 223 2.32 12.41 -12.25
CA VAL A 223 3.37 13.45 -12.24
C VAL A 223 2.73 14.84 -12.14
N GLU A 224 1.74 15.15 -12.96
CA GLU A 224 0.98 16.41 -12.93
C GLU A 224 0.35 16.66 -11.55
N GLN A 225 -0.17 15.59 -10.91
CA GLN A 225 -0.75 15.70 -9.57
C GLN A 225 0.29 16.08 -8.53
N LEU A 226 1.48 15.45 -8.55
CA LEU A 226 2.56 15.77 -7.63
C LEU A 226 3.13 17.18 -7.91
N GLU A 227 3.27 17.54 -9.16
CA GLU A 227 3.68 18.91 -9.53
C GLU A 227 2.65 19.95 -9.08
N LEU A 228 1.36 19.69 -9.22
CA LEU A 228 0.29 20.57 -8.73
C LEU A 228 0.42 20.81 -7.21
N TRP A 229 0.79 19.79 -6.45
CA TRP A 229 0.93 19.92 -4.99
C TRP A 229 2.24 20.59 -4.57
N PHE A 230 3.35 20.34 -5.28
CA PHE A 230 4.69 20.66 -4.81
C PHE A 230 5.48 21.64 -5.68
N ALA A 231 5.06 21.88 -6.95
CA ALA A 231 5.70 22.89 -7.77
C ALA A 231 5.43 24.27 -7.16
N LYS A 232 6.49 24.96 -6.72
CA LYS A 232 6.36 26.31 -6.18
C LYS A 232 5.82 27.27 -7.22
N ARG A 233 4.81 28.05 -6.85
CA ARG A 233 4.53 29.31 -7.50
C ARG A 233 5.77 30.24 -7.34
N PRO A 234 6.14 31.04 -8.34
CA PRO A 234 7.41 31.78 -8.40
C PRO A 234 7.71 32.73 -7.24
N ALA A 235 6.81 32.91 -6.25
CA ALA A 235 6.91 33.89 -5.20
C ALA A 235 7.57 33.41 -3.89
N GLU A 236 7.93 32.12 -3.75
CA GLU A 236 8.40 31.56 -2.47
C GLU A 236 9.72 30.79 -2.56
N SER A 237 10.69 31.29 -3.32
CA SER A 237 12.06 30.76 -3.24
C SER A 237 12.69 31.18 -1.90
N ARG A 238 12.78 30.26 -0.93
CA ARG A 238 13.70 30.42 0.18
C ARG A 238 15.11 30.36 -0.37
N SER A 239 15.81 31.50 -0.35
CA SER A 239 17.24 31.55 -0.53
C SER A 239 17.91 30.83 0.65
N VAL A 240 18.45 29.65 0.41
CA VAL A 240 19.43 29.06 1.32
C VAL A 240 20.78 29.56 0.83
N ALA A 241 21.27 30.62 1.46
CA ALA A 241 22.63 31.11 1.23
C ALA A 241 23.59 30.05 1.81
N ASN A 242 24.43 29.45 0.97
CA ASN A 242 25.62 28.75 1.46
C ASN A 242 26.68 29.80 1.79
N GLU A 243 27.69 29.42 2.60
CA GLU A 243 28.82 30.25 3.04
C GLU A 243 29.60 30.92 1.89
N SER A 244 29.30 30.64 0.66
CA SER A 244 29.92 31.22 -0.56
C SER A 244 29.07 32.28 -1.25
N GLY A 245 27.93 32.72 -0.71
CA GLY A 245 27.12 33.84 -1.22
C GLY A 245 26.52 33.67 -2.61
N LYS A 246 26.42 32.46 -3.15
CA LYS A 246 25.71 32.18 -4.40
C LYS A 246 24.34 31.61 -4.09
N ASP A 247 23.30 32.34 -4.45
CA ASP A 247 21.91 31.88 -4.47
C ASP A 247 21.79 30.68 -5.43
N VAL A 248 21.78 29.47 -4.89
CA VAL A 248 21.42 28.24 -5.62
C VAL A 248 20.03 27.83 -5.18
N SER A 249 19.05 28.63 -5.57
CA SER A 249 17.64 28.25 -5.57
C SER A 249 17.39 27.31 -6.74
N ALA A 250 17.84 26.06 -6.65
CA ALA A 250 17.37 25.05 -7.58
C ALA A 250 15.87 24.82 -7.31
N ALA A 251 15.03 25.23 -8.25
CA ALA A 251 13.61 24.91 -8.19
C ALA A 251 13.44 23.39 -8.05
N TRP A 252 12.58 22.95 -7.13
CA TRP A 252 12.27 21.52 -7.00
C TRP A 252 11.71 20.99 -8.33
N SER A 253 12.21 19.84 -8.75
CA SER A 253 11.69 19.07 -9.87
C SER A 253 11.58 17.62 -9.46
N LEU A 254 10.46 16.98 -9.82
CA LEU A 254 10.25 15.58 -9.58
C LEU A 254 11.07 14.75 -10.58
N GLY A 255 12.01 13.94 -10.06
CA GLY A 255 12.72 12.95 -10.87
C GLY A 255 11.89 11.68 -11.04
N GLN A 256 11.99 11.04 -12.19
CA GLN A 256 11.40 9.72 -12.41
C GLN A 256 12.48 8.65 -12.50
N LEU A 257 12.31 7.58 -11.71
CA LEU A 257 13.18 6.42 -11.77
C LEU A 257 12.61 5.45 -12.80
N GLU A 258 13.28 5.33 -13.93
CA GLU A 258 12.81 4.53 -15.06
C GLU A 258 12.89 3.03 -14.78
N HIS A 259 11.83 2.32 -15.16
CA HIS A 259 11.72 0.88 -15.17
C HIS A 259 11.43 0.39 -16.58
N ASP A 260 12.12 -0.68 -17.04
CA ASP A 260 11.96 -1.20 -18.41
C ASP A 260 10.83 -2.23 -18.55
N ARG A 261 10.58 -3.01 -17.50
CA ARG A 261 9.66 -4.15 -17.51
C ARG A 261 8.93 -4.23 -16.18
N LEU A 262 7.78 -3.58 -16.10
CA LEU A 262 6.93 -3.57 -14.89
C LEU A 262 6.39 -4.99 -14.57
N ASP A 263 6.13 -5.79 -15.59
CA ASP A 263 5.69 -7.19 -15.47
C ASP A 263 6.73 -8.11 -14.80
N LEU A 264 8.02 -7.78 -14.89
CA LEU A 264 9.11 -8.53 -14.27
C LEU A 264 9.61 -7.92 -12.95
N ALA A 265 9.10 -6.78 -12.55
CA ALA A 265 9.61 -6.03 -11.40
C ALA A 265 9.59 -6.84 -10.11
N VAL A 266 8.50 -7.56 -9.83
CA VAL A 266 8.35 -8.40 -8.64
C VAL A 266 9.34 -9.56 -8.66
N ALA A 267 9.43 -10.29 -9.77
CA ALA A 267 10.31 -11.46 -9.88
C ALA A 267 11.79 -11.06 -9.74
N ARG A 268 12.21 -9.99 -10.43
CA ARG A 268 13.59 -9.46 -10.33
C ARG A 268 13.89 -8.93 -8.92
N GLY A 269 12.92 -8.20 -8.33
CA GLY A 269 13.05 -7.69 -6.97
C GLY A 269 13.18 -8.81 -5.94
N ALA A 270 12.44 -9.90 -6.08
CA ALA A 270 12.52 -11.07 -5.22
C ALA A 270 13.88 -11.77 -5.36
N ALA A 271 14.36 -11.95 -6.59
CA ALA A 271 15.68 -12.54 -6.86
C ALA A 271 16.81 -11.70 -6.23
N TYR A 272 16.77 -10.37 -6.44
CA TYR A 272 17.76 -9.47 -5.84
C TYR A 272 17.68 -9.49 -4.31
N TYR A 273 16.49 -9.51 -3.72
CA TYR A 273 16.32 -9.62 -2.28
C TYR A 273 16.91 -10.93 -1.73
N GLY A 274 16.78 -12.03 -2.48
CA GLY A 274 17.44 -13.29 -2.13
C GLY A 274 18.97 -13.17 -2.07
N MET A 275 19.59 -12.31 -2.90
CA MET A 275 21.01 -11.98 -2.82
C MET A 275 21.33 -11.11 -1.60
N VAL A 276 20.51 -10.09 -1.34
CA VAL A 276 20.66 -9.20 -0.18
C VAL A 276 20.65 -10.00 1.13
N ARG A 277 19.79 -11.02 1.24
CA ARG A 277 19.77 -11.94 2.39
C ARG A 277 21.04 -12.73 2.58
N ARG A 278 21.83 -12.92 1.53
CA ARG A 278 23.13 -13.59 1.57
C ARG A 278 24.30 -12.60 1.77
N GLY A 279 24.00 -11.35 2.07
CA GLY A 279 24.98 -10.30 2.29
C GLY A 279 25.48 -9.61 1.01
N HIS A 280 24.81 -9.83 -0.13
CA HIS A 280 25.20 -9.23 -1.40
C HIS A 280 24.20 -8.16 -1.84
N GLY A 281 24.68 -6.96 -2.16
CA GLY A 281 23.86 -5.87 -2.66
C GLY A 281 23.37 -4.91 -1.58
N VAL A 282 22.39 -4.09 -1.91
CA VAL A 282 21.89 -3.00 -1.07
C VAL A 282 20.61 -3.42 -0.36
N ARG A 283 20.64 -3.40 0.96
CA ARG A 283 19.46 -3.65 1.78
C ARG A 283 18.62 -2.38 1.91
N ILE A 284 17.32 -2.49 1.69
CA ILE A 284 16.36 -1.48 2.10
C ILE A 284 15.96 -1.82 3.54
N ALA A 285 16.40 -1.04 4.50
CA ALA A 285 15.99 -1.20 5.89
C ALA A 285 14.47 -0.93 5.97
N ALA A 286 13.76 -1.91 6.48
CA ALA A 286 12.31 -1.92 6.47
C ALA A 286 11.80 -2.31 7.84
N GLY A 287 11.80 -1.35 8.78
CA GLY A 287 11.06 -1.51 10.01
C GLY A 287 9.54 -1.52 9.76
N LEU A 288 8.77 -2.08 10.69
CA LEU A 288 7.31 -1.97 10.66
C LEU A 288 6.89 -0.50 10.64
N ALA A 289 6.05 -0.13 9.68
CA ALA A 289 5.48 1.21 9.62
C ALA A 289 4.45 1.48 10.73
N ARG A 290 4.00 0.43 11.41
CA ARG A 290 2.91 0.47 12.41
C ARG A 290 3.29 -0.34 13.63
N ALA A 291 2.82 0.10 14.80
CA ALA A 291 2.90 -0.69 16.02
C ALA A 291 1.66 -1.60 16.15
N TYR A 292 1.85 -2.81 16.68
CA TYR A 292 0.79 -3.79 16.93
C TYR A 292 0.61 -4.04 18.41
N TYR A 293 -0.65 -4.13 18.82
CA TYR A 293 -1.04 -4.26 20.22
C TYR A 293 -2.02 -5.41 20.39
N VAL A 294 -1.95 -6.04 21.55
CA VAL A 294 -2.92 -7.05 22.00
C VAL A 294 -3.79 -6.44 23.08
N GLY A 295 -5.11 -6.56 22.93
CA GLY A 295 -6.07 -6.09 23.93
C GLY A 295 -5.98 -6.88 25.23
N LEU A 296 -6.07 -6.15 26.33
CA LEU A 296 -6.10 -6.69 27.68
C LEU A 296 -7.54 -6.76 28.18
N ALA A 297 -7.89 -7.84 28.90
CA ALA A 297 -9.19 -7.93 29.56
C ALA A 297 -9.27 -6.88 30.68
N GLY A 298 -10.38 -6.15 30.72
CA GLY A 298 -10.65 -5.15 31.75
C GLY A 298 -11.50 -3.97 31.25
N SER A 299 -11.88 -3.11 32.20
CA SER A 299 -12.56 -1.85 31.93
C SER A 299 -11.88 -0.75 32.75
N PRO A 300 -11.43 0.35 32.14
CA PRO A 300 -11.52 0.68 30.71
C PRO A 300 -10.66 -0.25 29.83
N PRO A 301 -10.95 -0.32 28.51
CA PRO A 301 -10.21 -1.17 27.59
C PRO A 301 -8.76 -0.67 27.45
N ARG A 302 -7.80 -1.58 27.62
CA ARG A 302 -6.37 -1.30 27.48
C ARG A 302 -5.73 -2.29 26.50
N ALA A 303 -4.59 -1.91 25.95
CA ALA A 303 -3.81 -2.76 25.07
C ALA A 303 -2.33 -2.70 25.42
N VAL A 304 -1.60 -3.78 25.16
CA VAL A 304 -0.15 -3.88 25.35
C VAL A 304 0.55 -3.88 23.99
N CYS A 305 1.58 -3.05 23.84
CA CYS A 305 2.41 -3.03 22.63
C CYS A 305 3.18 -4.36 22.54
N LEU A 306 2.87 -5.14 21.52
CA LEU A 306 3.54 -6.40 21.25
C LEU A 306 4.71 -6.20 20.28
N VAL A 307 4.49 -5.43 19.22
CA VAL A 307 5.51 -5.14 18.21
C VAL A 307 5.51 -3.64 17.93
N PRO A 308 6.54 -2.92 18.36
CA PRO A 308 6.70 -1.50 18.11
C PRO A 308 6.81 -1.17 16.61
N ALA A 309 6.46 0.06 16.25
CA ALA A 309 6.86 0.59 14.96
C ALA A 309 8.39 0.61 14.85
N GLY A 310 8.91 0.45 13.65
CA GLY A 310 10.35 0.37 13.43
C GLY A 310 10.96 -1.01 13.67
N THR A 311 10.22 -1.99 14.21
CA THR A 311 10.73 -3.36 14.40
C THR A 311 11.15 -3.97 13.06
N GLU A 312 12.40 -4.43 12.97
CA GLU A 312 12.94 -5.09 11.79
C GLU A 312 12.52 -6.55 11.69
N PRO A 313 12.41 -7.10 10.46
CA PRO A 313 12.18 -8.52 10.26
C PRO A 313 13.32 -9.39 10.84
N GLY A 314 12.95 -10.53 11.39
CA GLY A 314 13.86 -11.59 11.81
C GLY A 314 13.83 -11.89 13.31
N PRO A 315 14.24 -11.00 14.21
CA PRO A 315 14.24 -11.24 15.64
C PRO A 315 12.82 -11.51 16.18
N GLU A 316 12.72 -12.48 17.10
CA GLU A 316 11.51 -12.70 17.88
C GLU A 316 11.48 -11.67 19.01
N VAL A 317 10.33 -11.04 19.20
CA VAL A 317 10.04 -10.12 20.31
C VAL A 317 9.15 -10.88 21.29
N GLU A 318 9.56 -11.02 22.54
CA GLU A 318 8.79 -11.66 23.59
C GLU A 318 8.41 -10.64 24.67
N LEU A 319 7.15 -10.66 25.12
CA LEU A 319 6.72 -9.85 26.24
C LEU A 319 7.22 -10.47 27.56
N GLU A 320 7.91 -9.70 28.37
CA GLU A 320 8.34 -10.14 29.71
C GLU A 320 7.15 -10.42 30.63
N ARG A 321 6.02 -9.79 30.34
CA ARG A 321 4.80 -9.93 31.13
C ARG A 321 4.13 -11.28 30.90
N GLU A 322 3.74 -11.94 31.97
CA GLU A 322 2.93 -13.15 31.95
C GLU A 322 1.44 -12.81 31.84
N PHE A 323 0.75 -13.59 31.03
CA PHE A 323 -0.70 -13.54 30.84
C PHE A 323 -1.30 -14.85 31.32
N ARG A 324 -2.51 -14.77 31.86
CA ARG A 324 -3.30 -15.95 32.19
C ARG A 324 -4.19 -16.29 31.00
N LEU A 325 -3.85 -17.37 30.30
CA LEU A 325 -4.58 -17.81 29.11
C LEU A 325 -5.43 -19.04 29.41
N ARG A 326 -6.68 -19.03 29.01
CA ARG A 326 -7.54 -20.21 29.06
C ARG A 326 -7.11 -21.21 28.00
N VAL A 327 -7.08 -22.48 28.33
CA VAL A 327 -6.76 -23.58 27.43
C VAL A 327 -7.95 -24.52 27.30
N GLY A 328 -8.08 -25.20 26.16
CA GLY A 328 -9.18 -26.14 25.91
C GLY A 328 -10.50 -25.46 25.47
N THR A 329 -10.64 -24.17 25.64
CA THR A 329 -11.82 -23.38 25.23
C THR A 329 -11.47 -22.34 24.18
N PRO A 330 -12.43 -21.92 23.33
CA PRO A 330 -12.21 -20.81 22.39
C PRO A 330 -11.86 -19.52 23.14
N ILE A 331 -10.76 -18.89 22.73
CA ILE A 331 -10.36 -17.57 23.21
C ILE A 331 -10.38 -16.59 22.04
N GLU A 332 -10.67 -15.34 22.36
CA GLU A 332 -10.59 -14.23 21.43
C GLU A 332 -9.57 -13.21 21.94
N LEU A 333 -8.58 -12.89 21.10
CA LEU A 333 -7.53 -11.92 21.39
C LEU A 333 -7.79 -10.69 20.50
N PRO A 334 -8.24 -9.56 21.07
CA PRO A 334 -8.37 -8.32 20.30
C PRO A 334 -7.01 -7.84 19.84
N ILE A 335 -6.90 -7.46 18.57
CA ILE A 335 -5.69 -6.91 17.98
C ILE A 335 -5.95 -5.48 17.56
N TYR A 336 -5.00 -4.60 17.85
CA TYR A 336 -5.03 -3.21 17.44
C TYR A 336 -3.76 -2.85 16.69
N VAL A 337 -3.86 -1.83 15.84
CA VAL A 337 -2.74 -1.30 15.09
C VAL A 337 -2.74 0.23 15.17
N SER A 338 -1.55 0.81 15.24
CA SER A 338 -1.36 2.26 15.17
C SER A 338 -0.29 2.63 14.17
N ALA A 339 -0.58 3.62 13.32
CA ALA A 339 0.39 4.26 12.46
C ALA A 339 0.97 5.55 13.08
N THR A 340 0.31 6.08 14.13
CA THR A 340 0.69 7.34 14.78
C THR A 340 1.52 7.14 16.05
N ARG A 341 1.36 6.02 16.73
CA ARG A 341 2.12 5.68 17.95
C ARG A 341 3.43 4.98 17.59
N THR A 342 4.41 5.75 17.21
CA THR A 342 5.70 5.23 16.71
C THR A 342 6.76 5.03 17.79
N ASN A 343 6.55 5.60 19.00
CA ASN A 343 7.53 5.60 20.09
C ASN A 343 7.22 4.63 21.23
N ASP A 344 6.16 3.84 21.13
CA ASP A 344 5.82 2.88 22.17
C ASP A 344 6.84 1.73 22.17
N SER A 345 7.30 1.34 23.35
CA SER A 345 8.20 0.20 23.52
C SER A 345 7.43 -1.11 23.69
N VAL A 346 8.13 -2.23 23.51
CA VAL A 346 7.60 -3.56 23.82
C VAL A 346 7.10 -3.62 25.25
N GLY A 347 5.88 -4.12 25.45
CA GLY A 347 5.27 -4.23 26.78
C GLY A 347 4.60 -2.96 27.30
N ALA A 348 4.68 -1.84 26.62
CA ALA A 348 3.98 -0.62 27.00
C ALA A 348 2.46 -0.85 27.01
N VAL A 349 1.82 -0.52 28.13
CA VAL A 349 0.36 -0.65 28.30
C VAL A 349 -0.26 0.73 28.10
N ILE A 350 -1.24 0.78 27.21
CA ILE A 350 -1.91 2.02 26.81
C ILE A 350 -3.43 1.86 26.88
N ASP A 351 -4.14 2.96 27.01
CA ASP A 351 -5.59 2.98 26.87
C ASP A 351 -5.98 2.86 25.38
N VAL A 352 -7.08 2.17 25.10
CA VAL A 352 -7.59 2.01 23.73
C VAL A 352 -8.34 3.26 23.32
N ASP A 353 -7.67 4.14 22.60
CA ASP A 353 -8.24 5.34 21.98
C ASP A 353 -8.56 5.04 20.50
N PRO A 354 -9.84 5.07 20.07
CA PRO A 354 -10.23 4.82 18.68
C PRO A 354 -9.60 5.79 17.67
N GLN A 355 -9.16 6.97 18.10
CA GLN A 355 -8.48 7.94 17.22
C GLN A 355 -7.02 7.55 16.92
N GLN A 356 -6.39 6.81 17.82
CA GLN A 356 -4.98 6.41 17.70
C GLN A 356 -4.81 4.92 17.37
N LEU A 357 -5.78 4.08 17.77
CA LEU A 357 -5.75 2.64 17.63
C LEU A 357 -6.91 2.16 16.78
N ARG A 358 -6.59 1.55 15.63
CA ARG A 358 -7.58 0.87 14.80
C ARG A 358 -7.71 -0.59 15.25
N SER A 359 -8.92 -1.06 15.51
CA SER A 359 -9.19 -2.47 15.76
C SER A 359 -9.03 -3.28 14.47
N LEU A 360 -8.37 -4.42 14.58
CA LEU A 360 -8.27 -5.42 13.53
C LEU A 360 -9.21 -6.60 13.85
N VAL A 361 -9.32 -7.54 12.89
CA VAL A 361 -10.04 -8.79 13.14
C VAL A 361 -9.37 -9.52 14.31
N PRO A 362 -10.10 -9.85 15.39
CA PRO A 362 -9.50 -10.51 16.54
C PRO A 362 -9.06 -11.93 16.18
N ILE A 363 -8.01 -12.38 16.83
CA ILE A 363 -7.56 -13.77 16.72
C ILE A 363 -8.49 -14.65 17.54
N ARG A 364 -9.15 -15.59 16.88
CA ARG A 364 -9.98 -16.62 17.51
C ARG A 364 -9.28 -17.97 17.41
N THR A 365 -8.98 -18.58 18.54
CA THR A 365 -8.27 -19.86 18.58
C THR A 365 -8.64 -20.68 19.79
N VAL A 366 -8.29 -21.97 19.76
CA VAL A 366 -8.35 -22.87 20.89
C VAL A 366 -6.93 -23.34 21.20
N LEU A 367 -6.42 -23.01 22.39
CA LEU A 367 -5.13 -23.48 22.84
C LEU A 367 -5.26 -24.95 23.26
N LYS A 368 -4.70 -25.86 22.45
CA LYS A 368 -4.82 -27.31 22.66
C LYS A 368 -4.09 -27.74 23.94
N VAL A 369 -4.73 -28.57 24.77
CA VAL A 369 -4.16 -29.21 25.95
C VAL A 369 -3.72 -30.63 25.65
N ARG A 370 -2.76 -31.16 26.43
CA ARG A 370 -2.45 -32.59 26.46
C ARG A 370 -3.56 -33.36 27.19
N SER A 371 -3.77 -34.62 26.78
CA SER A 371 -4.68 -35.52 27.46
C SER A 371 -4.37 -35.59 28.95
N GLY A 372 -5.32 -35.23 29.82
CA GLY A 372 -5.21 -35.22 31.28
C GLY A 372 -5.28 -33.87 31.97
N ALA A 373 -5.22 -32.74 31.23
CA ALA A 373 -5.53 -31.43 31.79
C ALA A 373 -7.05 -31.18 31.70
N GLY A 374 -7.62 -30.55 32.72
CA GLY A 374 -9.05 -30.19 32.73
C GLY A 374 -9.42 -29.23 31.61
N VAL A 375 -10.63 -29.37 31.14
CA VAL A 375 -11.24 -28.34 30.24
C VAL A 375 -11.46 -27.11 31.11
N ASP A 376 -10.99 -25.92 30.69
CA ASP A 376 -11.00 -24.64 31.41
C ASP A 376 -9.79 -24.35 32.35
N ASP A 377 -8.69 -25.06 32.21
CA ASP A 377 -7.48 -24.69 32.93
C ASP A 377 -6.92 -23.35 32.45
N VAL A 378 -6.48 -22.53 33.40
CA VAL A 378 -5.80 -21.27 33.13
C VAL A 378 -4.29 -21.48 33.33
N VAL A 379 -3.51 -21.24 32.28
CA VAL A 379 -2.05 -21.40 32.32
C VAL A 379 -1.34 -20.05 32.22
N PRO A 380 -0.21 -19.86 32.93
CA PRO A 380 0.63 -18.69 32.69
C PRO A 380 1.38 -18.86 31.37
N ALA A 381 1.36 -17.81 30.56
CA ALA A 381 2.05 -17.80 29.26
C ALA A 381 2.57 -16.41 28.91
N ARG A 382 3.63 -16.35 28.12
CA ARG A 382 4.17 -15.14 27.52
C ARG A 382 3.80 -15.08 26.05
N LEU A 383 3.44 -13.89 25.60
CA LEU A 383 3.19 -13.63 24.18
C LEU A 383 4.52 -13.31 23.51
N HIS A 384 4.70 -13.85 22.32
CA HIS A 384 5.83 -13.54 21.46
C HIS A 384 5.35 -13.25 20.04
N ALA A 385 6.11 -12.44 19.32
CA ALA A 385 5.84 -12.10 17.94
C ALA A 385 7.12 -12.06 17.13
N ARG A 386 7.03 -12.38 15.87
CA ARG A 386 8.11 -12.24 14.90
C ARG A 386 7.58 -11.66 13.62
N LEU A 387 8.22 -10.59 13.17
CA LEU A 387 8.00 -10.09 11.82
C LEU A 387 8.81 -10.94 10.84
N THR A 388 8.13 -11.56 9.91
CA THR A 388 8.80 -12.29 8.83
C THR A 388 9.35 -11.34 7.78
N GLU A 389 10.30 -11.78 7.01
CA GLU A 389 10.93 -10.99 5.95
C GLU A 389 9.98 -10.64 4.78
N ILE A 390 8.88 -11.39 4.66
CA ILE A 390 7.81 -11.11 3.69
C ILE A 390 6.74 -10.17 4.24
N GLY A 391 6.96 -9.61 5.46
CA GLY A 391 6.06 -8.65 6.08
C GLY A 391 4.87 -9.28 6.81
N THR A 392 4.86 -10.60 7.04
CA THR A 392 3.84 -11.27 7.84
C THR A 392 4.21 -11.22 9.31
N LEU A 393 3.27 -10.88 10.17
CA LEU A 393 3.45 -10.95 11.62
C LEU A 393 3.02 -12.32 12.12
N GLU A 394 3.99 -13.09 12.67
CA GLU A 394 3.73 -14.34 13.35
C GLU A 394 3.55 -14.07 14.84
N LEU A 395 2.42 -14.49 15.39
CA LEU A 395 2.13 -14.40 16.82
C LEU A 395 2.11 -15.78 17.46
N GLY A 396 2.54 -15.86 18.68
CA GLY A 396 2.51 -17.08 19.47
C GLY A 396 2.42 -16.82 20.96
N CYS A 397 2.17 -17.87 21.71
CA CYS A 397 2.30 -17.84 23.15
C CYS A 397 3.04 -19.08 23.63
N ARG A 398 3.90 -18.89 24.65
CA ARG A 398 4.72 -19.93 25.26
C ARG A 398 4.32 -20.05 26.73
N GLN A 399 4.02 -21.26 27.20
CA GLN A 399 3.67 -21.47 28.57
C GLN A 399 4.91 -21.29 29.48
N THR A 400 4.76 -20.53 30.56
CA THR A 400 5.84 -20.36 31.52
C THR A 400 6.01 -21.64 32.35
N GLY A 401 7.26 -22.12 32.40
CA GLY A 401 7.59 -23.35 33.17
C GLY A 401 7.29 -24.66 32.44
N ASP A 402 6.94 -24.62 31.18
CA ASP A 402 6.72 -25.79 30.29
C ASP A 402 7.23 -25.47 28.88
N ASP A 403 7.63 -26.48 28.13
CA ASP A 403 8.07 -26.33 26.73
C ASP A 403 6.91 -26.14 25.72
N ARG A 404 5.70 -25.94 26.18
CA ARG A 404 4.52 -25.78 25.35
C ARG A 404 4.48 -24.39 24.70
N SER A 405 4.26 -24.40 23.40
CA SER A 405 4.09 -23.20 22.59
C SER A 405 2.89 -23.38 21.66
N TRP A 406 2.12 -22.33 21.49
CA TRP A 406 0.99 -22.28 20.57
C TRP A 406 1.22 -21.17 19.55
N ARG A 407 1.08 -21.50 18.29
CA ARG A 407 1.09 -20.51 17.21
C ARG A 407 -0.30 -19.92 17.04
N LEU A 408 -0.38 -18.61 17.10
CA LEU A 408 -1.60 -17.84 16.84
C LEU A 408 -1.52 -17.39 15.38
N GLN A 409 -2.39 -17.94 14.52
CA GLN A 409 -2.41 -17.49 13.12
C GLN A 409 -3.09 -16.14 13.02
N PHE A 410 -2.36 -15.17 12.51
CA PHE A 410 -2.85 -13.84 12.20
C PHE A 410 -2.33 -13.44 10.83
N ASP A 411 -3.24 -13.18 9.90
CA ASP A 411 -2.90 -12.65 8.58
C ASP A 411 -3.06 -11.13 8.59
N VAL A 412 -1.93 -10.42 8.57
CA VAL A 412 -1.90 -8.95 8.55
C VAL A 412 -2.52 -8.40 7.27
N ARG A 413 -2.54 -9.20 6.19
CA ARG A 413 -3.12 -8.82 4.90
C ARG A 413 -4.64 -8.87 4.87
N SER A 414 -5.26 -9.69 5.73
CA SER A 414 -6.72 -9.79 5.85
C SER A 414 -7.34 -8.72 6.75
N ALA A 415 -6.55 -7.81 7.29
CA ALA A 415 -6.95 -6.81 8.29
C ALA A 415 -7.05 -5.39 7.70
N VAL A 416 -7.40 -5.30 6.42
CA VAL A 416 -7.68 -4.02 5.73
C VAL A 416 -9.18 -3.80 5.59
#